data_b1f3c7c65a3269e39161c0ae3605573d
#
_entry.id   b1f3c7c65a3269e39161c0ae3605573d
#
_cell.length_a   1.000
_cell.length_b   1.000
_cell.length_c   1.000
_cell.angle_alpha   90.00
_cell.angle_beta   90.00
_cell.angle_gamma   90.00
#
_symmetry.space_group_name_H-M   'P 1'
#
loop_
_entity.id
_entity.type
_entity.pdbx_description
1 polymer ?
#
loop_
_entity_poly.entity_id
_entity_poly.type
_entity_poly.pdbx_seq_one_letter_code
_entity_poly.pdbx_strand_id
1 'polypeptide(L)'
;MRRIRTAVATAAVAALALTALPVSATGAAPDRGAAQAEAQAERTAQAAGAAQDRRQLRTWAADTWRSFEALVDEETGLPDDNIGGDLDPASRGGYTSPTNIGAYLWSTVVARDTGLIGRKEARERLATTLHTVAGLEKHEPSGMFYNWYDPATGAMLLTFPTSGDPIKPFLSSVDNGWLATGLLLTSRAEPSLADEADAVREAMDFGCYYDAAQNQIRGGFWDVDPQETAPVAGDYCEMGADVWYTGHHYGAFNTEPRIASYLGIAEGQIPAEHYFGTYRTFPDTCDWSWTETRPVGEWAEYLGVPVFEGALPYRGMRVVPTWGGSMFEALMVPLFVPEEKWGPRSWGRNHPLYVQGQIEHGLREADYGYWGFSPSNNPAGGYREYGVDQLGLDGPGYTSDQERTTVDQPYEGCREGSPEPTAYGDGVVTPHASFLALRYAPREAMTNLRNIATDFDAYGPGGFYDAVAVRSGQVSQRYLSLDQGMIMAALGNELADDAMRRYVAPGALEREVRPLMAMETFAVGRD
;
A
#
# COMPACT_ATOMS: atom_id res chain seq x y z
N MET A 1 -9.75 65.39 -17.50
CA MET A 1 -9.45 66.17 -18.74
C MET A 1 -8.10 65.72 -19.27
N ARG A 2 -8.07 65.00 -20.37
CA ARG A 2 -7.07 65.01 -21.45
C ARG A 2 -7.48 63.93 -22.45
N ARG A 3 -7.75 64.43 -23.65
CA ARG A 3 -8.22 63.65 -24.80
C ARG A 3 -7.08 62.88 -25.42
N ILE A 4 -7.32 61.63 -25.81
CA ILE A 4 -6.43 60.84 -26.66
C ILE A 4 -7.08 60.71 -28.03
N ARG A 5 -6.31 61.08 -29.05
CA ARG A 5 -6.72 61.14 -30.47
C ARG A 5 -6.54 59.76 -31.10
N THR A 6 -7.57 59.35 -31.81
CA THR A 6 -7.59 58.18 -32.72
C THR A 6 -6.86 58.52 -34.01
N ALA A 7 -5.94 57.67 -34.45
CA ALA A 7 -5.34 57.68 -35.79
C ALA A 7 -5.87 56.49 -36.59
N VAL A 8 -6.57 56.78 -37.68
CA VAL A 8 -7.03 55.82 -38.69
C VAL A 8 -5.93 55.73 -39.75
N ALA A 9 -5.40 54.55 -40.01
CA ALA A 9 -4.51 54.27 -41.13
C ALA A 9 -5.24 53.43 -42.17
N THR A 10 -5.42 54.05 -43.34
CA THR A 10 -5.99 53.43 -44.55
C THR A 10 -4.92 52.60 -45.26
N ALA A 11 -5.11 51.31 -45.44
CA ALA A 11 -4.23 50.46 -46.24
C ALA A 11 -4.85 50.21 -47.62
N ALA A 12 -4.07 50.54 -48.67
CA ALA A 12 -4.41 50.34 -50.06
C ALA A 12 -4.20 48.87 -50.48
N VAL A 13 -5.18 48.31 -51.18
CA VAL A 13 -5.11 47.00 -51.80
C VAL A 13 -4.37 47.08 -53.11
N ALA A 14 -3.21 46.40 -53.24
CA ALA A 14 -2.51 46.16 -54.50
C ALA A 14 -2.74 44.69 -54.91
N ALA A 15 -3.46 44.49 -55.99
CA ALA A 15 -3.67 43.16 -56.60
C ALA A 15 -2.41 42.74 -57.37
N LEU A 16 -1.73 41.72 -56.90
CA LEU A 16 -0.68 41.01 -57.66
C LEU A 16 -1.28 39.74 -58.29
N ALA A 17 -1.24 39.67 -59.61
CA ALA A 17 -1.57 38.47 -60.37
C ALA A 17 -0.44 37.42 -60.18
N LEU A 18 -0.73 36.31 -59.52
CA LEU A 18 0.17 35.16 -59.46
C LEU A 18 -0.08 34.24 -60.67
N THR A 19 0.88 34.16 -61.53
CA THR A 19 0.98 33.08 -62.53
C THR A 19 1.35 31.76 -61.82
N ALA A 20 0.48 30.78 -61.90
CA ALA A 20 0.69 29.45 -61.39
C ALA A 20 1.73 28.70 -62.23
N LEU A 21 2.89 28.41 -61.62
CA LEU A 21 3.80 27.39 -62.13
C LEU A 21 3.41 26.03 -61.51
N PRO A 22 3.42 24.94 -62.28
CA PRO A 22 3.09 23.64 -61.72
C PRO A 22 4.24 23.18 -60.79
N VAL A 23 3.97 23.10 -59.48
CA VAL A 23 4.85 22.42 -58.53
C VAL A 23 4.64 20.93 -58.74
N SER A 24 5.60 20.28 -59.38
CA SER A 24 5.70 18.82 -59.39
C SER A 24 6.02 18.38 -57.96
N ALA A 25 5.03 17.91 -57.24
CA ALA A 25 5.25 17.24 -55.94
C ALA A 25 5.84 15.86 -56.24
N THR A 26 7.18 15.79 -56.31
CA THR A 26 7.89 14.53 -56.12
C THR A 26 7.81 14.20 -54.65
N GLY A 27 6.74 13.55 -54.23
CA GLY A 27 6.67 12.92 -52.93
C GLY A 27 7.72 11.80 -52.90
N ALA A 28 8.87 12.10 -52.34
CA ALA A 28 9.82 11.04 -51.96
C ALA A 28 9.09 10.15 -50.94
N ALA A 29 8.91 8.89 -51.28
CA ALA A 29 8.40 7.90 -50.33
C ALA A 29 9.34 7.90 -49.10
N PRO A 30 8.80 7.88 -47.87
CA PRO A 30 9.64 7.87 -46.69
C PRO A 30 10.65 6.73 -46.81
N ASP A 31 11.92 7.05 -46.57
CA ASP A 31 13.01 6.07 -46.64
C ASP A 31 12.74 5.00 -45.55
N ARG A 32 12.26 3.85 -45.99
CA ARG A 32 11.96 2.72 -45.10
C ARG A 32 13.21 2.26 -44.34
N GLY A 33 14.39 2.48 -44.88
CA GLY A 33 15.65 2.15 -44.22
C GLY A 33 15.93 3.06 -43.03
N ALA A 34 15.70 4.38 -43.18
CA ALA A 34 15.87 5.35 -42.10
C ALA A 34 14.86 5.11 -40.95
N ALA A 35 13.58 4.89 -41.28
CA ALA A 35 12.55 4.58 -40.27
C ALA A 35 12.83 3.26 -39.52
N GLN A 36 13.36 2.25 -40.19
CA GLN A 36 13.78 1.00 -39.56
C GLN A 36 15.00 1.18 -38.65
N ALA A 37 15.97 1.99 -39.06
CA ALA A 37 17.15 2.29 -38.24
C ALA A 37 16.78 3.09 -36.97
N GLU A 38 15.90 4.08 -37.09
CA GLU A 38 15.34 4.83 -35.92
C GLU A 38 14.61 3.89 -34.96
N ALA A 39 13.69 3.09 -35.45
CA ALA A 39 12.94 2.14 -34.62
C ALA A 39 13.87 1.11 -33.93
N GLN A 40 14.95 0.69 -34.58
CA GLN A 40 15.95 -0.19 -33.98
C GLN A 40 16.78 0.53 -32.93
N ALA A 41 17.17 1.79 -33.17
CA ALA A 41 17.88 2.61 -32.18
C ALA A 41 17.04 2.87 -30.94
N GLU A 42 15.73 3.18 -31.10
CA GLU A 42 14.80 3.34 -30.00
C GLU A 42 14.64 2.05 -29.17
N ARG A 43 14.47 0.89 -29.82
CA ARG A 43 14.40 -0.41 -29.12
C ARG A 43 15.66 -0.70 -28.34
N THR A 44 16.83 -0.39 -28.91
CA THR A 44 18.12 -0.58 -28.26
C THR A 44 18.26 0.34 -27.04
N ALA A 45 17.85 1.60 -27.16
CA ALA A 45 17.85 2.56 -26.06
C ALA A 45 16.87 2.14 -24.93
N GLN A 46 15.68 1.69 -25.28
CA GLN A 46 14.70 1.17 -24.32
C GLN A 46 15.23 -0.08 -23.60
N ALA A 47 15.84 -1.02 -24.32
CA ALA A 47 16.44 -2.22 -23.72
C ALA A 47 17.61 -1.87 -22.77
N ALA A 48 18.44 -0.89 -23.15
CA ALA A 48 19.52 -0.40 -22.30
C ALA A 48 19.00 0.27 -21.03
N GLY A 49 17.94 1.08 -21.13
CA GLY A 49 17.24 1.70 -20.00
C GLY A 49 16.67 0.66 -19.04
N ALA A 50 15.92 -0.31 -19.56
CA ALA A 50 15.36 -1.39 -18.76
C ALA A 50 16.43 -2.23 -18.05
N ALA A 51 17.58 -2.48 -18.71
CA ALA A 51 18.70 -3.17 -18.09
C ALA A 51 19.37 -2.34 -16.97
N GLN A 52 19.39 -1.02 -17.12
CA GLN A 52 19.88 -0.11 -16.08
C GLN A 52 18.93 -0.09 -14.88
N ASP A 53 17.63 0.04 -15.13
CA ASP A 53 16.62 0.00 -14.07
C ASP A 53 16.70 -1.31 -13.29
N ARG A 54 16.79 -2.44 -13.97
CA ARG A 54 16.91 -3.75 -13.31
C ARG A 54 18.20 -3.87 -12.47
N ARG A 55 19.32 -3.28 -12.90
CA ARG A 55 20.55 -3.24 -12.07
C ARG A 55 20.32 -2.39 -10.81
N GLN A 56 19.68 -1.24 -10.96
CA GLN A 56 19.36 -0.37 -9.82
C GLN A 56 18.46 -1.04 -8.82
N LEU A 57 17.39 -1.71 -9.28
CA LEU A 57 16.48 -2.47 -8.42
C LEU A 57 17.21 -3.59 -7.64
N ARG A 58 18.19 -4.26 -8.28
CA ARG A 58 19.03 -5.26 -7.59
C ARG A 58 19.92 -4.64 -6.51
N THR A 59 20.47 -3.46 -6.76
CA THR A 59 21.24 -2.73 -5.74
C THR A 59 20.34 -2.39 -4.55
N TRP A 60 19.17 -1.81 -4.82
CA TRP A 60 18.23 -1.48 -3.77
C TRP A 60 17.75 -2.72 -3.00
N ALA A 61 17.52 -3.85 -3.67
CA ALA A 61 17.19 -5.11 -3.00
C ALA A 61 18.31 -5.58 -2.05
N ALA A 62 19.57 -5.50 -2.49
CA ALA A 62 20.70 -5.90 -1.67
C ALA A 62 20.89 -4.99 -0.45
N ASP A 63 20.67 -3.70 -0.62
CA ASP A 63 20.80 -2.73 0.46
C ASP A 63 19.62 -2.84 1.45
N THR A 64 18.37 -2.99 0.96
CA THR A 64 17.19 -3.24 1.80
C THR A 64 17.33 -4.57 2.58
N TRP A 65 17.91 -5.60 1.98
CA TRP A 65 18.16 -6.86 2.70
C TRP A 65 19.10 -6.66 3.90
N ARG A 66 20.11 -5.78 3.81
CA ARG A 66 20.98 -5.47 4.95
C ARG A 66 20.21 -4.86 6.14
N SER A 67 19.14 -4.10 5.90
CA SER A 67 18.31 -3.62 7.01
C SER A 67 17.65 -4.79 7.74
N PHE A 68 17.16 -5.81 7.03
CA PHE A 68 16.63 -7.02 7.67
C PHE A 68 17.69 -7.82 8.41
N GLU A 69 18.91 -7.95 7.86
CA GLU A 69 20.03 -8.60 8.58
C GLU A 69 20.34 -7.89 9.89
N ALA A 70 20.20 -6.56 9.93
CA ALA A 70 20.41 -5.78 11.14
C ALA A 70 19.21 -5.74 12.08
N LEU A 71 17.97 -5.86 11.58
CA LEU A 71 16.73 -5.86 12.35
C LEU A 71 16.50 -7.17 13.12
N VAL A 72 16.96 -8.30 12.58
CA VAL A 72 16.60 -9.64 13.08
C VAL A 72 17.49 -10.06 14.23
N ASP A 73 16.90 -10.60 15.27
CA ASP A 73 17.61 -11.33 16.31
C ASP A 73 18.04 -12.72 15.78
N GLU A 74 19.32 -13.07 15.93
CA GLU A 74 19.89 -14.28 15.34
C GLU A 74 19.42 -15.59 16.06
N GLU A 75 19.06 -15.50 17.35
CA GLU A 75 18.64 -16.68 18.13
C GLU A 75 17.19 -17.03 17.89
N THR A 76 16.32 -16.02 17.81
CA THR A 76 14.87 -16.21 17.62
C THR A 76 14.44 -16.15 16.15
N GLY A 77 15.20 -15.47 15.29
CA GLY A 77 14.80 -15.14 13.93
C GLY A 77 13.66 -14.14 13.85
N LEU A 78 13.33 -13.41 14.92
CA LEU A 78 12.31 -12.38 14.95
C LEU A 78 12.90 -11.01 14.58
N PRO A 79 12.26 -10.24 13.70
CA PRO A 79 12.69 -8.88 13.40
C PRO A 79 12.18 -7.90 14.45
N ASP A 80 12.99 -6.92 14.81
CA ASP A 80 12.51 -5.70 15.46
C ASP A 80 11.59 -4.91 14.53
N ASP A 81 10.69 -4.11 15.11
CA ASP A 81 9.80 -3.21 14.36
C ASP A 81 10.59 -2.18 13.55
N ASN A 82 11.65 -1.65 14.13
CA ASN A 82 12.47 -0.63 13.50
C ASN A 82 13.91 -0.62 14.03
N ILE A 83 14.81 0.00 13.25
CA ILE A 83 16.21 0.23 13.60
C ILE A 83 16.68 1.60 13.11
N GLY A 84 17.68 2.17 13.77
CA GLY A 84 18.32 3.43 13.36
C GLY A 84 19.04 3.35 12.01
N GLY A 85 19.24 4.49 11.39
CA GLY A 85 19.81 4.60 10.04
C GLY A 85 21.25 4.16 9.88
N ASP A 86 21.99 4.00 10.98
CA ASP A 86 23.35 3.46 11.02
C ASP A 86 23.40 1.92 11.14
N LEU A 87 22.23 1.28 11.28
CA LEU A 87 22.08 -0.17 11.49
C LEU A 87 22.72 -0.68 12.80
N ASP A 88 22.94 0.19 13.79
CA ASP A 88 23.42 -0.24 15.10
C ASP A 88 22.34 -1.06 15.81
N PRO A 89 22.60 -2.34 16.20
CA PRO A 89 21.63 -3.14 16.94
C PRO A 89 21.15 -2.52 18.24
N ALA A 90 21.94 -1.63 18.85
CA ALA A 90 21.53 -0.90 20.05
C ALA A 90 20.40 0.12 19.79
N SER A 91 20.12 0.44 18.52
CA SER A 91 19.05 1.37 18.12
C SER A 91 17.74 0.68 17.72
N ARG A 92 17.65 -0.66 17.87
CA ARG A 92 16.45 -1.44 17.63
C ARG A 92 15.30 -1.01 18.55
N GLY A 93 14.07 -1.15 18.06
CA GLY A 93 12.86 -0.77 18.79
C GLY A 93 12.57 -1.62 20.04
N GLY A 94 13.04 -2.87 20.06
CA GLY A 94 12.84 -3.82 21.17
C GLY A 94 11.45 -4.45 21.18
N TYR A 95 10.70 -4.39 20.09
CA TYR A 95 9.40 -5.02 19.92
C TYR A 95 9.16 -5.46 18.48
N THR A 96 8.31 -6.46 18.31
CA THR A 96 7.87 -6.97 16.99
C THR A 96 6.37 -7.25 16.97
N SER A 97 5.79 -7.30 15.78
CA SER A 97 4.39 -7.65 15.53
C SER A 97 4.26 -8.86 14.61
N PRO A 98 3.09 -9.50 14.52
CA PRO A 98 2.82 -10.51 13.52
C PRO A 98 3.09 -10.03 12.09
N THR A 99 2.78 -8.77 11.76
CA THR A 99 3.10 -8.17 10.45
C THR A 99 4.60 -8.15 10.18
N ASN A 100 5.40 -7.71 11.15
CA ASN A 100 6.86 -7.64 11.00
C ASN A 100 7.47 -9.03 10.79
N ILE A 101 6.97 -10.03 11.49
CA ILE A 101 7.39 -11.44 11.32
C ILE A 101 7.04 -11.92 9.90
N GLY A 102 5.81 -11.66 9.44
CA GLY A 102 5.39 -11.93 8.07
C GLY A 102 6.31 -11.27 7.05
N ALA A 103 6.63 -9.97 7.27
CA ALA A 103 7.54 -9.19 6.43
C ALA A 103 8.93 -9.81 6.31
N TYR A 104 9.48 -10.30 7.39
CA TYR A 104 10.76 -11.00 7.35
C TYR A 104 10.69 -12.34 6.62
N LEU A 105 9.62 -13.12 6.82
CA LEU A 105 9.43 -14.39 6.11
C LEU A 105 9.44 -14.20 4.59
N TRP A 106 8.62 -13.30 4.04
CA TRP A 106 8.62 -13.09 2.59
C TRP A 106 9.89 -12.41 2.09
N SER A 107 10.51 -11.51 2.87
CA SER A 107 11.77 -10.86 2.49
C SER A 107 12.91 -11.86 2.40
N THR A 108 12.96 -12.86 3.27
CA THR A 108 13.92 -13.96 3.21
C THR A 108 13.75 -14.78 1.93
N VAL A 109 12.51 -15.06 1.52
CA VAL A 109 12.23 -15.75 0.24
C VAL A 109 12.67 -14.87 -0.94
N VAL A 110 12.41 -13.57 -0.91
CA VAL A 110 12.88 -12.63 -1.95
C VAL A 110 14.40 -12.62 -2.01
N ALA A 111 15.10 -12.53 -0.89
CA ALA A 111 16.56 -12.54 -0.84
C ALA A 111 17.14 -13.83 -1.48
N ARG A 112 16.51 -14.98 -1.23
CA ARG A 112 16.86 -16.24 -1.90
C ARG A 112 16.59 -16.20 -3.41
N ASP A 113 15.39 -15.79 -3.82
CA ASP A 113 14.95 -15.87 -5.22
C ASP A 113 15.65 -14.85 -6.11
N THR A 114 16.13 -13.77 -5.53
CA THR A 114 16.97 -12.76 -6.22
C THR A 114 18.46 -13.05 -6.15
N GLY A 115 18.85 -14.08 -5.37
CA GLY A 115 20.24 -14.55 -5.25
C GLY A 115 21.11 -13.71 -4.31
N LEU A 116 20.51 -12.95 -3.38
CA LEU A 116 21.22 -12.22 -2.34
C LEU A 116 21.79 -13.16 -1.27
N ILE A 117 21.03 -14.20 -0.94
CA ILE A 117 21.44 -15.28 -0.04
C ILE A 117 21.30 -16.66 -0.69
N GLY A 118 22.01 -17.65 -0.15
CA GLY A 118 21.94 -19.03 -0.62
C GLY A 118 20.69 -19.77 -0.13
N ARG A 119 20.27 -20.82 -0.85
CA ARG A 119 19.10 -21.62 -0.48
C ARG A 119 19.21 -22.23 0.92
N LYS A 120 20.42 -22.67 1.30
CA LYS A 120 20.65 -23.26 2.64
C LYS A 120 20.42 -22.22 3.72
N GLU A 121 21.01 -21.05 3.56
CA GLU A 121 20.87 -19.95 4.51
C GLU A 121 19.41 -19.48 4.62
N ALA A 122 18.72 -19.29 3.50
CA ALA A 122 17.30 -18.92 3.52
C ALA A 122 16.45 -19.91 4.30
N ARG A 123 16.67 -21.21 4.06
CA ARG A 123 15.96 -22.27 4.79
C ARG A 123 16.27 -22.25 6.28
N GLU A 124 17.53 -22.04 6.66
CA GLU A 124 17.94 -21.96 8.08
C GLU A 124 17.27 -20.76 8.76
N ARG A 125 17.27 -19.57 8.13
CA ARG A 125 16.59 -18.38 8.65
C ARG A 125 15.08 -18.61 8.80
N LEU A 126 14.40 -19.13 7.77
CA LEU A 126 12.97 -19.43 7.81
C LEU A 126 12.65 -20.48 8.90
N ALA A 127 13.44 -21.53 9.04
CA ALA A 127 13.23 -22.56 10.06
C ALA A 127 13.37 -21.99 11.48
N THR A 128 14.37 -21.14 11.73
CA THR A 128 14.54 -20.47 13.03
C THR A 128 13.31 -19.62 13.37
N THR A 129 12.85 -18.77 12.44
CA THR A 129 11.66 -17.95 12.63
C THR A 129 10.41 -18.80 12.87
N LEU A 130 10.15 -19.82 12.05
CA LEU A 130 8.99 -20.70 12.22
C LEU A 130 8.99 -21.43 13.56
N HIS A 131 10.14 -21.96 13.98
CA HIS A 131 10.28 -22.62 15.28
C HIS A 131 9.91 -21.68 16.44
N THR A 132 10.39 -20.43 16.39
CA THR A 132 10.03 -19.41 17.38
C THR A 132 8.55 -19.08 17.34
N VAL A 133 8.00 -18.82 16.14
CA VAL A 133 6.57 -18.48 15.97
C VAL A 133 5.65 -19.59 16.49
N ALA A 134 5.99 -20.86 16.23
CA ALA A 134 5.23 -21.99 16.76
C ALA A 134 5.18 -22.03 18.29
N GLY A 135 6.21 -21.47 18.96
CA GLY A 135 6.32 -21.41 20.41
C GLY A 135 5.81 -20.10 21.05
N LEU A 136 5.45 -19.09 20.28
CA LEU A 136 4.93 -17.83 20.83
C LEU A 136 3.62 -18.05 21.57
N GLU A 137 3.43 -17.31 22.67
CA GLU A 137 2.13 -17.22 23.33
C GLU A 137 1.09 -16.63 22.37
N LYS A 138 -0.07 -17.27 22.29
CA LYS A 138 -1.17 -16.86 21.42
C LYS A 138 -2.52 -17.12 22.09
N HIS A 139 -3.55 -16.53 21.57
CA HIS A 139 -4.91 -16.80 22.03
C HIS A 139 -5.35 -18.18 21.53
N GLU A 140 -5.28 -19.18 22.41
CA GLU A 140 -5.51 -20.59 22.06
C GLU A 140 -6.85 -20.87 21.36
N PRO A 141 -8.00 -20.24 21.77
CA PRO A 141 -9.26 -20.52 21.09
C PRO A 141 -9.31 -20.09 19.63
N SER A 142 -8.66 -18.97 19.26
CA SER A 142 -8.65 -18.45 17.88
C SER A 142 -7.38 -18.78 17.11
N GLY A 143 -6.31 -19.23 17.78
CA GLY A 143 -4.99 -19.41 17.17
C GLY A 143 -4.29 -18.11 16.77
N MET A 144 -4.86 -16.95 17.13
CA MET A 144 -4.33 -15.64 16.75
C MET A 144 -3.22 -15.18 17.69
N PHE A 145 -2.27 -14.43 17.13
CA PHE A 145 -1.09 -13.91 17.82
C PHE A 145 -1.34 -12.51 18.36
N TYR A 146 -0.69 -12.19 19.49
CA TYR A 146 -0.78 -10.88 20.12
C TYR A 146 0.09 -9.81 19.41
N ASN A 147 -0.24 -8.60 19.57
CA ASN A 147 0.61 -7.44 19.41
C ASN A 147 0.98 -6.95 20.82
N TRP A 148 2.20 -7.00 21.29
CA TRP A 148 3.50 -7.16 20.67
C TRP A 148 4.34 -8.26 21.37
N TYR A 149 5.50 -8.63 20.76
CA TYR A 149 6.47 -9.55 21.37
C TYR A 149 7.85 -8.91 21.46
N ASP A 150 8.64 -9.36 22.45
CA ASP A 150 10.07 -9.09 22.54
C ASP A 150 10.82 -9.92 21.48
N PRO A 151 11.54 -9.30 20.53
CA PRO A 151 12.22 -10.04 19.47
C PRO A 151 13.32 -10.99 19.97
N ALA A 152 14.00 -10.65 21.06
CA ALA A 152 15.10 -11.46 21.58
C ALA A 152 14.65 -12.70 22.35
N THR A 153 13.43 -12.68 22.89
CA THR A 153 12.95 -13.77 23.77
C THR A 153 11.67 -14.46 23.28
N GLY A 154 10.93 -13.82 22.38
CA GLY A 154 9.58 -14.23 21.99
C GLY A 154 8.52 -14.01 23.08
N ALA A 155 8.83 -13.35 24.18
CA ALA A 155 7.86 -13.09 25.24
C ALA A 155 6.85 -12.02 24.82
N MET A 156 5.55 -12.23 25.13
CA MET A 156 4.52 -11.21 24.95
C MET A 156 4.83 -9.98 25.79
N LEU A 157 4.77 -8.80 25.20
CA LEU A 157 5.05 -7.53 25.87
C LEU A 157 3.80 -6.97 26.56
N LEU A 158 3.96 -6.59 27.82
CA LEU A 158 2.95 -5.87 28.62
C LEU A 158 3.30 -4.40 28.85
N THR A 159 4.48 -3.97 28.39
CA THR A 159 4.93 -2.59 28.40
C THR A 159 5.82 -2.31 27.19
N PHE A 160 5.71 -1.14 26.58
CA PHE A 160 6.62 -0.72 25.51
C PHE A 160 8.05 -0.50 26.03
N PRO A 161 9.07 -1.12 25.40
CA PRO A 161 10.44 -1.03 25.88
C PRO A 161 11.00 0.38 25.94
N THR A 162 10.57 1.25 25.01
CA THR A 162 11.11 2.61 24.88
C THR A 162 10.42 3.65 25.74
N SER A 163 9.10 3.56 25.93
CA SER A 163 8.31 4.54 26.70
C SER A 163 7.95 4.04 28.10
N GLY A 164 7.92 2.73 28.33
CA GLY A 164 7.40 2.13 29.56
C GLY A 164 5.87 2.16 29.68
N ASP A 165 5.17 2.57 28.62
CA ASP A 165 3.72 2.61 28.61
C ASP A 165 3.13 1.20 28.66
N PRO A 166 2.05 0.96 29.42
CA PRO A 166 1.42 -0.34 29.50
C PRO A 166 0.78 -0.74 28.17
N ILE A 167 0.97 -1.99 27.79
CA ILE A 167 0.31 -2.63 26.64
C ILE A 167 -0.81 -3.53 27.16
N LYS A 168 -2.00 -3.42 26.57
CA LYS A 168 -3.04 -4.41 26.72
C LYS A 168 -2.86 -5.47 25.64
N PRO A 169 -2.85 -6.78 25.98
CA PRO A 169 -2.75 -7.85 24.99
C PRO A 169 -3.83 -7.71 23.92
N PHE A 170 -3.42 -7.39 22.71
CA PHE A 170 -4.31 -7.11 21.59
C PHE A 170 -4.06 -8.08 20.44
N LEU A 171 -5.12 -8.54 19.82
CA LEU A 171 -5.09 -9.46 18.68
C LEU A 171 -5.65 -8.74 17.46
N SER A 172 -4.76 -8.17 16.66
CA SER A 172 -5.09 -7.44 15.44
C SER A 172 -5.49 -8.39 14.32
N SER A 173 -6.60 -8.13 13.64
CA SER A 173 -7.02 -8.93 12.48
C SER A 173 -6.08 -8.72 11.29
N VAL A 174 -5.60 -7.51 11.06
CA VAL A 174 -4.73 -7.19 9.94
C VAL A 174 -3.31 -7.73 10.14
N ASP A 175 -2.74 -7.56 11.34
CA ASP A 175 -1.39 -8.09 11.62
C ASP A 175 -1.34 -9.61 11.51
N ASN A 176 -2.35 -10.30 12.02
CA ASN A 176 -2.48 -11.73 11.84
C ASN A 176 -2.70 -12.13 10.38
N GLY A 177 -3.38 -11.30 9.59
CA GLY A 177 -3.51 -11.48 8.14
C GLY A 177 -2.16 -11.47 7.42
N TRP A 178 -1.28 -10.56 7.79
CA TRP A 178 0.06 -10.48 7.20
C TRP A 178 0.98 -11.62 7.66
N LEU A 179 0.91 -12.03 8.92
CA LEU A 179 1.62 -13.22 9.37
C LEU A 179 1.15 -14.46 8.60
N ALA A 180 -0.16 -14.69 8.50
CA ALA A 180 -0.72 -15.81 7.76
C ALA A 180 -0.30 -15.79 6.27
N THR A 181 -0.18 -14.61 5.67
CA THR A 181 0.35 -14.44 4.31
C THR A 181 1.81 -14.84 4.22
N GLY A 182 2.65 -14.46 5.19
CA GLY A 182 4.06 -14.84 5.28
C GLY A 182 4.23 -16.36 5.46
N LEU A 183 3.39 -16.97 6.31
CA LEU A 183 3.38 -18.43 6.54
C LEU A 183 2.97 -19.19 5.27
N LEU A 184 1.88 -18.77 4.61
CA LEU A 184 1.42 -19.36 3.35
C LEU A 184 2.49 -19.27 2.25
N LEU A 185 3.16 -18.12 2.15
CA LEU A 185 4.24 -17.92 1.21
C LEU A 185 5.41 -18.85 1.51
N THR A 186 5.81 -18.96 2.78
CA THR A 186 6.92 -19.82 3.22
C THR A 186 6.64 -21.29 2.95
N SER A 187 5.45 -21.79 3.29
CA SER A 187 5.00 -23.16 3.01
C SER A 187 5.19 -23.54 1.54
N ARG A 188 4.83 -22.63 0.63
CA ARG A 188 4.91 -22.87 -0.81
C ARG A 188 6.29 -22.63 -1.42
N ALA A 189 7.04 -21.68 -0.85
CA ALA A 189 8.37 -21.32 -1.33
C ALA A 189 9.44 -22.32 -0.87
N GLU A 190 9.28 -22.94 0.31
CA GLU A 190 10.21 -23.90 0.89
C GLU A 190 9.46 -25.16 1.36
N PRO A 191 9.20 -26.12 0.46
CA PRO A 191 8.41 -27.32 0.77
C PRO A 191 8.92 -28.17 1.94
N SER A 192 10.19 -28.02 2.31
CA SER A 192 10.76 -28.75 3.47
C SER A 192 10.29 -28.19 4.82
N LEU A 193 9.68 -26.99 4.82
CA LEU A 193 9.12 -26.32 6.00
C LEU A 193 7.59 -26.18 5.90
N ALA A 194 6.96 -26.80 4.89
CA ALA A 194 5.53 -26.63 4.63
C ALA A 194 4.67 -27.09 5.80
N ASP A 195 4.93 -28.29 6.34
CA ASP A 195 4.13 -28.85 7.44
C ASP A 195 4.15 -27.96 8.69
N GLU A 196 5.31 -27.34 9.00
CA GLU A 196 5.45 -26.45 10.15
C GLU A 196 4.74 -25.11 9.93
N ALA A 197 4.91 -24.49 8.76
CA ALA A 197 4.26 -23.23 8.43
C ALA A 197 2.73 -23.40 8.32
N ASP A 198 2.26 -24.47 7.68
CA ASP A 198 0.83 -24.74 7.54
C ASP A 198 0.18 -25.09 8.88
N ALA A 199 0.85 -25.83 9.77
CA ALA A 199 0.32 -26.14 11.10
C ALA A 199 0.02 -24.87 11.92
N VAL A 200 0.88 -23.85 11.84
CA VAL A 200 0.64 -22.56 12.50
C VAL A 200 -0.51 -21.83 11.83
N ARG A 201 -0.49 -21.71 10.50
CA ARG A 201 -1.48 -20.97 9.72
C ARG A 201 -2.90 -21.56 9.83
N GLU A 202 -3.02 -22.86 9.74
CA GLU A 202 -4.32 -23.56 9.79
C GLU A 202 -4.99 -23.52 11.16
N ALA A 203 -4.24 -23.20 12.22
CA ALA A 203 -4.78 -22.96 13.54
C ALA A 203 -5.41 -21.57 13.68
N MET A 204 -5.16 -20.64 12.75
CA MET A 204 -5.65 -19.25 12.81
C MET A 204 -7.08 -19.17 12.26
N ASP A 205 -8.04 -18.76 13.08
CA ASP A 205 -9.45 -18.62 12.70
C ASP A 205 -9.88 -17.15 12.55
N PHE A 206 -9.88 -16.67 11.31
CA PHE A 206 -10.31 -15.30 10.96
C PHE A 206 -11.82 -15.10 11.19
N GLY A 207 -12.62 -16.15 11.30
CA GLY A 207 -14.03 -16.07 11.67
C GLY A 207 -14.25 -15.39 13.01
N CYS A 208 -13.26 -15.46 13.91
CA CYS A 208 -13.30 -14.80 15.22
C CYS A 208 -13.36 -13.26 15.15
N TYR A 209 -13.00 -12.65 14.01
CA TYR A 209 -13.13 -11.21 13.78
C TYR A 209 -14.40 -10.82 13.03
N TYR A 210 -15.12 -11.80 12.47
CA TYR A 210 -16.25 -11.53 11.60
C TYR A 210 -17.51 -11.21 12.39
N ASP A 211 -18.08 -10.04 12.12
CA ASP A 211 -19.38 -9.61 12.65
C ASP A 211 -20.46 -9.79 11.57
N ALA A 212 -21.24 -10.85 11.69
CA ALA A 212 -22.30 -11.17 10.73
C ALA A 212 -23.41 -10.11 10.68
N ALA A 213 -23.62 -9.33 11.75
CA ALA A 213 -24.64 -8.29 11.78
C ALA A 213 -24.26 -7.08 10.91
N GLN A 214 -22.95 -6.81 10.78
CA GLN A 214 -22.41 -5.74 9.94
C GLN A 214 -21.88 -6.27 8.60
N ASN A 215 -21.74 -7.57 8.45
CA ASN A 215 -21.05 -8.22 7.32
C ASN A 215 -19.61 -7.69 7.12
N GLN A 216 -18.90 -7.42 8.22
CA GLN A 216 -17.56 -6.83 8.24
C GLN A 216 -16.68 -7.50 9.29
N ILE A 217 -15.36 -7.37 9.15
CA ILE A 217 -14.42 -7.78 10.20
C ILE A 217 -14.12 -6.59 11.12
N ARG A 218 -13.95 -6.88 12.41
CA ARG A 218 -13.49 -5.89 13.39
C ARG A 218 -11.98 -5.70 13.31
N GLY A 219 -11.50 -4.56 13.79
CA GLY A 219 -10.06 -4.25 13.86
C GLY A 219 -9.27 -5.27 14.66
N GLY A 220 -9.88 -5.81 15.71
CA GLY A 220 -9.29 -6.82 16.58
C GLY A 220 -10.08 -7.02 17.86
N PHE A 221 -9.48 -7.75 18.79
CA PHE A 221 -10.04 -7.95 20.13
C PHE A 221 -8.92 -8.07 21.18
N TRP A 222 -9.32 -7.92 22.45
CA TRP A 222 -8.50 -8.21 23.62
C TRP A 222 -9.09 -9.42 24.34
N ASP A 223 -8.28 -10.25 24.92
CA ASP A 223 -8.69 -11.35 25.81
C ASP A 223 -8.81 -10.91 27.28
N VAL A 224 -8.46 -9.67 27.57
CA VAL A 224 -8.66 -9.00 28.87
C VAL A 224 -9.38 -7.67 28.65
N ASP A 225 -10.25 -7.26 29.58
CA ASP A 225 -10.95 -5.98 29.49
C ASP A 225 -9.96 -4.81 29.36
N PRO A 226 -9.89 -4.12 28.20
CA PRO A 226 -8.93 -3.04 28.00
C PRO A 226 -9.26 -1.77 28.78
N GLN A 227 -10.45 -1.70 29.39
CA GLN A 227 -10.94 -0.51 30.11
C GLN A 227 -11.06 0.73 29.20
N GLU A 228 -11.23 0.53 27.91
CA GLU A 228 -11.43 1.60 26.93
C GLU A 228 -12.88 2.02 26.86
N THR A 229 -13.13 3.23 26.33
CA THR A 229 -14.45 3.85 26.35
C THR A 229 -15.50 3.17 25.48
N ALA A 230 -15.12 2.22 24.61
CA ALA A 230 -16.05 1.54 23.72
C ALA A 230 -15.66 0.12 23.26
N PRO A 231 -15.05 -0.75 24.09
CA PRO A 231 -14.91 -2.15 23.70
C PRO A 231 -16.29 -2.81 23.67
N VAL A 232 -16.49 -3.71 22.73
CA VAL A 232 -17.72 -4.47 22.59
C VAL A 232 -17.46 -5.90 23.04
N ALA A 233 -18.09 -6.33 24.13
CA ALA A 233 -18.06 -7.73 24.53
C ALA A 233 -18.76 -8.61 23.49
N GLY A 234 -18.21 -9.78 23.21
CA GLY A 234 -18.78 -10.70 22.24
C GLY A 234 -18.02 -12.02 22.16
N ASP A 235 -18.54 -12.90 21.34
CA ASP A 235 -18.01 -14.24 21.09
C ASP A 235 -18.38 -14.66 19.67
N TYR A 236 -17.73 -14.06 18.67
CA TYR A 236 -18.06 -14.29 17.25
C TYR A 236 -17.67 -15.67 16.74
N CYS A 237 -16.72 -16.33 17.39
CA CYS A 237 -16.31 -17.69 17.03
C CYS A 237 -16.68 -18.74 18.07
N GLU A 238 -17.67 -18.45 18.92
CA GLU A 238 -18.16 -19.38 19.95
C GLU A 238 -17.07 -19.90 20.88
N MET A 239 -16.08 -19.05 21.19
CA MET A 239 -14.95 -19.41 22.06
C MET A 239 -15.35 -19.65 23.51
N GLY A 240 -16.54 -19.22 23.91
CA GLY A 240 -17.04 -19.32 25.27
C GLY A 240 -16.22 -18.51 26.28
N ALA A 241 -15.40 -17.59 25.79
CA ALA A 241 -14.55 -16.73 26.60
C ALA A 241 -15.05 -15.29 26.56
N ASP A 242 -14.80 -14.55 27.63
CA ASP A 242 -15.03 -13.11 27.64
C ASP A 242 -13.91 -12.42 26.83
N VAL A 243 -14.22 -12.03 25.61
CA VAL A 243 -13.35 -11.22 24.76
C VAL A 243 -13.97 -9.85 24.50
N TRP A 244 -13.13 -8.86 24.24
CA TRP A 244 -13.56 -7.47 24.03
C TRP A 244 -13.10 -7.00 22.65
N TYR A 245 -14.05 -6.80 21.75
CA TYR A 245 -13.78 -6.35 20.38
C TYR A 245 -13.60 -4.84 20.31
N THR A 246 -12.81 -4.40 19.34
CA THR A 246 -12.75 -2.99 18.96
C THR A 246 -14.13 -2.46 18.62
N GLY A 247 -14.41 -1.18 18.90
CA GLY A 247 -15.67 -0.54 18.52
C GLY A 247 -15.84 -0.35 17.01
N HIS A 248 -14.72 -0.35 16.26
CA HIS A 248 -14.70 -0.14 14.82
C HIS A 248 -14.59 -1.45 14.03
N HIS A 249 -15.08 -1.40 12.79
CA HIS A 249 -14.89 -2.40 11.76
C HIS A 249 -13.99 -1.84 10.65
N TYR A 250 -13.33 -2.72 9.93
CA TYR A 250 -12.66 -2.34 8.69
C TYR A 250 -13.69 -2.24 7.56
N GLY A 251 -14.36 -1.08 7.51
CA GLY A 251 -15.43 -0.82 6.56
C GLY A 251 -14.98 -0.27 5.20
N ALA A 252 -13.83 0.39 5.12
CA ALA A 252 -13.28 0.85 3.85
C ALA A 252 -12.77 -0.34 3.02
N PHE A 253 -13.20 -0.44 1.76
CA PHE A 253 -12.88 -1.60 0.93
C PHE A 253 -11.43 -1.60 0.43
N ASN A 254 -10.97 -0.44 -0.06
CA ASN A 254 -9.60 -0.29 -0.57
C ASN A 254 -8.64 0.01 0.58
N THR A 255 -8.46 -0.97 1.44
CA THR A 255 -7.60 -0.87 2.63
C THR A 255 -6.84 -2.18 2.86
N GLU A 256 -5.71 -2.14 3.54
CA GLU A 256 -4.85 -3.32 3.73
C GLU A 256 -5.51 -4.47 4.51
N PRO A 257 -6.39 -4.23 5.50
CA PRO A 257 -7.08 -5.30 6.22
C PRO A 257 -7.87 -6.27 5.34
N ARG A 258 -8.13 -5.93 4.06
CA ARG A 258 -8.76 -6.87 3.12
C ARG A 258 -7.96 -8.15 2.92
N ILE A 259 -6.65 -8.19 3.27
CA ILE A 259 -5.89 -9.44 3.23
C ILE A 259 -6.44 -10.48 4.23
N ALA A 260 -6.82 -10.06 5.44
CA ALA A 260 -7.45 -10.93 6.43
C ALA A 260 -8.83 -11.42 5.94
N SER A 261 -9.61 -10.54 5.32
CA SER A 261 -10.89 -10.89 4.67
C SER A 261 -10.70 -11.95 3.58
N TYR A 262 -9.70 -11.77 2.71
CA TYR A 262 -9.42 -12.71 1.62
C TYR A 262 -8.97 -14.09 2.14
N LEU A 263 -8.13 -14.10 3.16
CA LEU A 263 -7.71 -15.36 3.81
C LEU A 263 -8.88 -16.05 4.50
N GLY A 264 -9.68 -15.33 5.27
CA GLY A 264 -10.87 -15.90 5.93
C GLY A 264 -11.89 -16.45 4.95
N ILE A 265 -12.13 -15.77 3.82
CA ILE A 265 -12.99 -16.28 2.74
C ILE A 265 -12.36 -17.52 2.10
N ALA A 266 -11.07 -17.48 1.79
CA ALA A 266 -10.37 -18.59 1.15
C ALA A 266 -10.38 -19.88 2.00
N GLU A 267 -10.26 -19.76 3.31
CA GLU A 267 -10.32 -20.86 4.26
C GLU A 267 -11.76 -21.26 4.66
N GLY A 268 -12.78 -20.55 4.15
CA GLY A 268 -14.20 -20.82 4.46
C GLY A 268 -14.62 -20.43 5.87
N GLN A 269 -13.84 -19.60 6.55
CA GLN A 269 -14.10 -19.09 7.89
C GLN A 269 -15.00 -17.85 7.87
N ILE A 270 -14.99 -17.10 6.77
CA ILE A 270 -15.80 -15.92 6.53
C ILE A 270 -16.64 -16.15 5.26
N PRO A 271 -17.93 -15.80 5.24
CA PRO A 271 -18.76 -15.98 4.05
C PRO A 271 -18.32 -15.08 2.89
N ALA A 272 -18.50 -15.56 1.64
CA ALA A 272 -18.11 -14.84 0.43
C ALA A 272 -18.81 -13.48 0.28
N GLU A 273 -20.03 -13.35 0.81
CA GLU A 273 -20.82 -12.12 0.85
C GLU A 273 -20.11 -10.97 1.57
N HIS A 274 -19.19 -11.29 2.49
CA HIS A 274 -18.37 -10.30 3.18
C HIS A 274 -17.54 -9.44 2.23
N TYR A 275 -17.05 -9.99 1.12
CA TYR A 275 -16.34 -9.21 0.09
C TYR A 275 -17.14 -7.98 -0.37
N PHE A 276 -18.45 -8.09 -0.37
CA PHE A 276 -19.38 -7.03 -0.75
C PHE A 276 -19.93 -6.22 0.45
N GLY A 277 -19.61 -6.60 1.68
CA GLY A 277 -20.06 -5.93 2.90
C GLY A 277 -19.29 -4.66 3.26
N THR A 278 -18.17 -4.37 2.59
CA THR A 278 -17.36 -3.18 2.82
C THR A 278 -17.68 -2.07 1.81
N TYR A 279 -17.39 -0.81 2.16
CA TYR A 279 -17.77 0.37 1.38
C TYR A 279 -16.70 0.70 0.34
N ARG A 280 -17.10 0.81 -0.94
CA ARG A 280 -16.26 1.41 -2.00
C ARG A 280 -16.14 2.90 -1.81
N THR A 281 -17.28 3.54 -1.54
CA THR A 281 -17.45 4.86 -0.90
C THR A 281 -18.75 4.81 -0.11
N PHE A 282 -19.01 5.85 0.70
CA PHE A 282 -20.35 6.04 1.21
C PHE A 282 -21.32 6.40 0.07
N PRO A 283 -22.64 6.09 0.20
CA PRO A 283 -23.64 6.52 -0.77
C PRO A 283 -23.72 8.05 -0.88
N ASP A 284 -24.25 8.56 -1.98
CA ASP A 284 -24.40 10.00 -2.25
C ASP A 284 -25.59 10.66 -1.48
N THR A 285 -25.91 10.14 -0.31
CA THR A 285 -27.01 10.61 0.55
C THR A 285 -26.66 11.90 1.29
N CYS A 286 -25.36 12.25 1.37
CA CYS A 286 -24.84 13.46 2.05
C CYS A 286 -25.13 13.52 3.57
N ASP A 287 -25.35 12.37 4.21
CA ASP A 287 -25.57 12.22 5.65
C ASP A 287 -24.36 11.63 6.41
N TRP A 288 -23.20 11.66 5.79
CA TRP A 288 -21.93 11.17 6.32
C TRP A 288 -20.88 12.31 6.34
N SER A 289 -19.85 12.14 7.17
CA SER A 289 -18.83 13.18 7.41
C SER A 289 -17.39 12.71 7.15
N TRP A 290 -17.20 11.55 6.52
CA TRP A 290 -15.89 10.93 6.33
C TRP A 290 -15.29 11.16 4.95
N THR A 291 -15.96 11.88 4.09
CA THR A 291 -15.40 12.36 2.83
C THR A 291 -15.88 13.77 2.57
N GLU A 292 -15.11 14.51 1.81
CA GLU A 292 -15.36 15.89 1.51
C GLU A 292 -16.08 16.10 0.19
N THR A 293 -16.00 15.07 -0.65
CA THR A 293 -16.50 15.12 -2.00
C THR A 293 -17.64 14.14 -2.16
N ARG A 294 -18.70 14.59 -2.82
CA ARG A 294 -19.81 13.72 -3.18
C ARG A 294 -19.32 12.59 -4.09
N PRO A 295 -19.48 11.33 -3.72
CA PRO A 295 -19.12 10.22 -4.57
C PRO A 295 -20.05 10.14 -5.78
N VAL A 296 -19.52 9.61 -6.89
CA VAL A 296 -20.27 9.31 -8.12
C VAL A 296 -20.34 7.80 -8.27
N GLY A 297 -21.54 7.27 -8.41
CA GLY A 297 -21.72 5.82 -8.52
C GLY A 297 -23.17 5.40 -8.67
N GLU A 298 -23.38 4.11 -8.74
CA GLU A 298 -24.69 3.48 -8.87
C GLU A 298 -24.80 2.29 -7.93
N TRP A 299 -26.02 1.95 -7.53
CA TRP A 299 -26.29 0.76 -6.73
C TRP A 299 -26.23 -0.49 -7.61
N ALA A 300 -25.51 -1.50 -7.15
CA ALA A 300 -25.47 -2.85 -7.69
C ALA A 300 -25.83 -3.86 -6.58
N GLU A 301 -26.06 -5.10 -6.97
CA GLU A 301 -26.29 -6.21 -6.03
C GLU A 301 -25.39 -7.38 -6.40
N TYR A 302 -24.65 -7.90 -5.44
CA TYR A 302 -23.79 -9.06 -5.58
C TYR A 302 -24.07 -10.06 -4.45
N LEU A 303 -24.38 -11.29 -4.79
CA LEU A 303 -24.71 -12.36 -3.82
C LEU A 303 -25.79 -11.95 -2.81
N GLY A 304 -26.75 -11.09 -3.23
CA GLY A 304 -27.81 -10.57 -2.35
C GLY A 304 -27.38 -9.38 -1.46
N VAL A 305 -26.15 -8.90 -1.58
CA VAL A 305 -25.65 -7.73 -0.86
C VAL A 305 -25.78 -6.48 -1.75
N PRO A 306 -26.49 -5.43 -1.32
CA PRO A 306 -26.53 -4.17 -2.04
C PRO A 306 -25.20 -3.41 -1.84
N VAL A 307 -24.59 -2.98 -2.95
CA VAL A 307 -23.32 -2.26 -2.97
C VAL A 307 -23.51 -0.94 -3.71
N PHE A 308 -23.14 0.15 -3.09
CA PHE A 308 -22.97 1.41 -3.79
C PHE A 308 -21.58 1.42 -4.46
N GLU A 309 -21.57 1.23 -5.79
CA GLU A 309 -20.35 1.28 -6.60
C GLU A 309 -19.92 2.74 -6.78
N GLY A 310 -19.47 3.34 -5.69
CA GLY A 310 -19.07 4.74 -5.64
C GLY A 310 -17.58 4.92 -5.96
N ALA A 311 -17.26 6.11 -6.48
CA ALA A 311 -15.89 6.58 -6.66
C ALA A 311 -15.82 8.08 -6.39
N LEU A 312 -14.73 8.55 -5.81
CA LEU A 312 -14.50 9.97 -5.54
C LEU A 312 -13.93 10.65 -6.80
N PRO A 313 -14.51 11.78 -7.23
CA PRO A 313 -13.96 12.59 -8.31
C PRO A 313 -12.71 13.33 -7.81
N TYR A 314 -11.60 13.23 -8.54
CA TYR A 314 -10.38 13.95 -8.28
C TYR A 314 -9.62 14.25 -9.57
N ARG A 315 -9.44 15.54 -9.89
CA ARG A 315 -8.64 16.06 -11.01
C ARG A 315 -8.86 15.34 -12.35
N GLY A 316 -10.12 15.18 -12.73
CA GLY A 316 -10.52 14.48 -13.97
C GLY A 316 -10.39 12.94 -13.89
N MET A 317 -10.26 12.40 -12.71
CA MET A 317 -10.29 10.97 -12.41
C MET A 317 -11.43 10.66 -11.43
N ARG A 318 -11.85 9.41 -11.41
CA ARG A 318 -12.73 8.86 -10.37
C ARG A 318 -12.07 7.61 -9.83
N VAL A 319 -11.89 7.54 -8.51
CA VAL A 319 -11.19 6.46 -7.82
C VAL A 319 -12.00 5.92 -6.65
N VAL A 320 -11.86 4.64 -6.37
CA VAL A 320 -12.27 4.08 -5.07
C VAL A 320 -11.19 4.46 -4.07
N PRO A 321 -11.55 5.27 -3.06
CA PRO A 321 -10.60 5.79 -2.08
C PRO A 321 -10.07 4.71 -1.15
N THR A 322 -9.02 5.05 -0.41
CA THR A 322 -8.50 4.24 0.69
C THR A 322 -8.86 4.85 2.04
N TRP A 323 -8.55 4.16 3.13
CA TRP A 323 -8.44 4.82 4.42
C TRP A 323 -7.26 5.81 4.36
N GLY A 324 -7.48 7.05 4.82
CA GLY A 324 -6.47 8.10 4.88
C GLY A 324 -5.83 8.52 3.55
N GLY A 325 -6.34 8.10 2.39
CA GLY A 325 -5.73 8.46 1.11
C GLY A 325 -4.35 7.86 0.86
N SER A 326 -3.98 6.80 1.55
CA SER A 326 -2.65 6.22 1.64
C SER A 326 -2.32 5.28 0.48
N MET A 327 -1.05 5.30 0.02
CA MET A 327 -0.56 4.38 -1.00
C MET A 327 -0.45 2.93 -0.47
N PHE A 328 -0.01 2.76 0.76
CA PHE A 328 0.13 1.49 1.42
C PHE A 328 -1.21 0.73 1.50
N GLU A 329 -2.25 1.41 1.97
CA GLU A 329 -3.60 0.86 2.03
C GLU A 329 -4.09 0.33 0.68
N ALA A 330 -3.83 1.08 -0.38
CA ALA A 330 -4.22 0.68 -1.74
C ALA A 330 -3.42 -0.51 -2.26
N LEU A 331 -2.09 -0.54 -2.06
CA LEU A 331 -1.20 -1.31 -2.91
C LEU A 331 -0.35 -2.38 -2.21
N MET A 332 -0.42 -2.55 -0.90
CA MET A 332 0.28 -3.64 -0.23
C MET A 332 -0.34 -5.00 -0.60
N VAL A 333 -1.65 -5.14 -0.55
CA VAL A 333 -2.34 -6.40 -0.88
C VAL A 333 -2.06 -6.87 -2.31
N PRO A 334 -2.11 -6.01 -3.35
CA PRO A 334 -1.79 -6.43 -4.71
C PRO A 334 -0.34 -6.87 -4.93
N LEU A 335 0.56 -6.71 -3.96
CA LEU A 335 1.87 -7.37 -4.04
C LEU A 335 1.75 -8.90 -3.99
N PHE A 336 0.76 -9.43 -3.30
CA PHE A 336 0.55 -10.86 -3.02
C PHE A 336 -0.64 -11.44 -3.79
N VAL A 337 -1.70 -10.65 -3.97
CA VAL A 337 -2.93 -11.04 -4.67
C VAL A 337 -3.02 -10.28 -5.99
N PRO A 338 -3.11 -10.93 -7.15
CA PRO A 338 -3.13 -10.24 -8.45
C PRO A 338 -4.51 -9.61 -8.75
N GLU A 339 -4.93 -8.67 -7.90
CA GLU A 339 -6.24 -8.03 -7.91
C GLU A 339 -6.58 -7.44 -9.28
N GLU A 340 -5.60 -6.79 -9.93
CA GLU A 340 -5.80 -6.18 -11.25
C GLU A 340 -6.06 -7.21 -12.37
N LYS A 341 -5.59 -8.45 -12.19
CA LYS A 341 -5.85 -9.54 -13.13
C LYS A 341 -7.18 -10.24 -12.84
N TRP A 342 -7.52 -10.38 -11.57
CA TRP A 342 -8.74 -11.04 -11.13
C TRP A 342 -9.98 -10.16 -11.27
N GLY A 343 -9.84 -8.84 -11.02
CA GLY A 343 -10.87 -7.82 -11.17
C GLY A 343 -10.53 -6.78 -12.24
N PRO A 344 -10.50 -7.14 -13.54
CA PRO A 344 -10.07 -6.20 -14.61
C PRO A 344 -11.02 -5.02 -14.80
N ARG A 345 -12.26 -5.09 -14.31
CA ARG A 345 -13.26 -4.01 -14.38
C ARG A 345 -13.33 -3.19 -13.08
N SER A 346 -12.72 -3.70 -12.02
CA SER A 346 -12.64 -3.07 -10.69
C SER A 346 -11.20 -2.65 -10.39
N TRP A 347 -10.44 -3.48 -9.70
CA TRP A 347 -9.06 -3.23 -9.29
C TRP A 347 -8.11 -2.91 -10.45
N GLY A 348 -8.26 -3.59 -11.59
CA GLY A 348 -7.43 -3.34 -12.78
C GLY A 348 -7.55 -1.92 -13.34
N ARG A 349 -8.65 -1.23 -13.03
CA ARG A 349 -8.87 0.17 -13.36
C ARG A 349 -8.50 1.10 -12.22
N ASN A 350 -8.78 0.71 -10.96
CA ASN A 350 -8.59 1.56 -9.81
C ASN A 350 -7.10 1.76 -9.48
N HIS A 351 -6.30 0.71 -9.39
CA HIS A 351 -4.92 0.82 -8.96
C HIS A 351 -4.07 1.79 -9.80
N PRO A 352 -4.09 1.74 -11.15
CA PRO A 352 -3.37 2.73 -11.95
C PRO A 352 -3.87 4.17 -11.75
N LEU A 353 -5.18 4.37 -11.58
CA LEU A 353 -5.75 5.69 -11.35
C LEU A 353 -5.40 6.22 -9.96
N TYR A 354 -5.37 5.35 -8.95
CA TYR A 354 -4.97 5.71 -7.60
C TYR A 354 -3.52 6.18 -7.55
N VAL A 355 -2.59 5.44 -8.18
CA VAL A 355 -1.19 5.87 -8.34
C VAL A 355 -1.11 7.21 -9.07
N GLN A 356 -1.89 7.38 -10.13
CA GLN A 356 -1.93 8.65 -10.86
C GLN A 356 -2.42 9.80 -9.96
N GLY A 357 -3.38 9.56 -9.08
CA GLY A 357 -3.86 10.53 -8.09
C GLY A 357 -2.74 11.00 -7.15
N GLN A 358 -1.97 10.08 -6.60
CA GLN A 358 -0.80 10.38 -5.77
C GLN A 358 0.26 11.21 -6.51
N ILE A 359 0.52 10.88 -7.77
CA ILE A 359 1.45 11.64 -8.64
C ILE A 359 0.92 13.05 -8.92
N GLU A 360 -0.37 13.19 -9.26
CA GLU A 360 -1.00 14.50 -9.51
C GLU A 360 -0.96 15.40 -8.27
N HIS A 361 -1.21 14.82 -7.08
CA HIS A 361 -1.12 15.55 -5.83
C HIS A 361 0.30 16.08 -5.61
N GLY A 362 1.29 15.20 -5.56
CA GLY A 362 2.66 15.59 -5.21
C GLY A 362 3.35 16.50 -6.24
N LEU A 363 3.10 16.27 -7.54
CA LEU A 363 3.80 16.99 -8.60
C LEU A 363 3.07 18.23 -9.12
N ARG A 364 1.75 18.34 -8.93
CA ARG A 364 0.96 19.42 -9.56
C ARG A 364 0.05 20.17 -8.61
N GLU A 365 -0.61 19.48 -7.68
CA GLU A 365 -1.53 20.14 -6.77
C GLU A 365 -0.76 20.84 -5.66
N ALA A 366 0.02 20.11 -4.88
CA ALA A 366 0.82 20.63 -3.77
C ALA A 366 2.18 21.21 -4.21
N ASP A 367 2.60 20.94 -5.46
CA ASP A 367 3.88 21.39 -6.02
C ASP A 367 5.10 21.01 -5.15
N TYR A 368 5.06 19.80 -4.60
CA TYR A 368 6.16 19.27 -3.78
C TYR A 368 7.38 18.82 -4.62
N GLY A 369 7.17 18.49 -5.89
CA GLY A 369 8.20 17.94 -6.77
C GLY A 369 8.44 16.44 -6.57
N TYR A 370 7.86 15.84 -5.55
CA TYR A 370 7.94 14.42 -5.17
C TYR A 370 6.55 13.91 -4.80
N TRP A 371 6.38 12.58 -4.76
CA TRP A 371 5.11 11.94 -4.45
C TRP A 371 5.30 10.61 -3.74
N GLY A 372 4.20 10.05 -3.22
CA GLY A 372 4.18 8.78 -2.50
C GLY A 372 3.88 9.01 -1.02
N PHE A 373 2.60 9.33 -0.74
CA PHE A 373 2.10 9.60 0.61
C PHE A 373 1.55 8.31 1.20
N SER A 374 2.09 7.92 2.34
CA SER A 374 1.79 6.65 3.00
C SER A 374 2.23 6.71 4.46
N PRO A 375 1.62 5.94 5.38
CA PRO A 375 2.06 5.85 6.77
C PRO A 375 3.55 5.60 6.90
N SER A 376 4.20 6.35 7.76
CA SER A 376 5.66 6.30 7.95
C SER A 376 6.09 7.04 9.23
N ASN A 377 7.34 6.91 9.62
CA ASN A 377 7.93 7.74 10.66
C ASN A 377 8.01 9.20 10.20
N ASN A 378 7.42 10.08 10.98
CA ASN A 378 7.60 11.52 10.77
C ASN A 378 9.07 11.91 10.99
N PRO A 379 9.71 12.68 10.10
CA PRO A 379 11.06 13.17 10.29
C PRO A 379 11.28 13.95 11.59
N ALA A 380 10.23 14.58 12.12
CA ALA A 380 10.26 15.24 13.44
C ALA A 380 9.99 14.29 14.62
N GLY A 381 9.78 12.99 14.37
CA GLY A 381 9.56 11.93 15.35
C GLY A 381 8.13 11.41 15.43
N GLY A 382 8.03 10.12 15.73
CA GLY A 382 6.78 9.35 15.82
C GLY A 382 6.25 8.88 14.48
N TYR A 383 5.48 7.79 14.50
CA TYR A 383 4.79 7.24 13.34
C TYR A 383 3.52 8.06 13.05
N ARG A 384 3.23 8.31 11.78
CA ARG A 384 2.03 9.02 11.32
C ARG A 384 1.45 8.40 10.06
N GLU A 385 0.15 8.57 9.93
CA GLU A 385 -0.60 8.09 8.79
C GLU A 385 -0.70 9.22 7.75
N TYR A 386 0.20 9.20 6.77
CA TYR A 386 0.20 10.15 5.65
C TYR A 386 -0.60 9.60 4.47
N GLY A 387 -1.24 10.49 3.72
CA GLY A 387 -2.00 10.15 2.53
C GLY A 387 -2.36 11.39 1.72
N VAL A 388 -3.27 11.25 0.78
CA VAL A 388 -3.87 12.34 -0.01
C VAL A 388 -5.34 12.42 0.37
N ASP A 389 -5.74 13.46 1.07
CA ASP A 389 -7.09 13.62 1.64
C ASP A 389 -8.20 13.37 0.62
N GLN A 390 -8.06 13.92 -0.60
CA GLN A 390 -9.06 13.77 -1.66
C GLN A 390 -9.16 12.35 -2.23
N LEU A 391 -8.23 11.47 -1.88
CA LEU A 391 -8.23 10.04 -2.22
C LEU A 391 -8.60 9.16 -1.03
N GLY A 392 -9.00 9.77 0.09
CA GLY A 392 -9.22 9.14 1.38
C GLY A 392 -10.69 9.07 1.81
N LEU A 393 -10.95 8.12 2.71
CA LEU A 393 -12.08 8.05 3.61
C LEU A 393 -11.52 8.26 5.02
N ASP A 394 -11.80 9.40 5.63
CA ASP A 394 -11.18 9.79 6.89
C ASP A 394 -12.25 10.13 7.93
N GLY A 395 -12.01 9.77 9.19
CA GLY A 395 -12.84 10.21 10.30
C GLY A 395 -12.69 11.71 10.55
N PRO A 396 -13.70 12.38 11.13
CA PRO A 396 -13.60 13.80 11.48
C PRO A 396 -12.37 14.09 12.34
N GLY A 397 -11.54 15.04 11.88
CA GLY A 397 -10.32 15.44 12.56
C GLY A 397 -9.08 14.60 12.28
N TYR A 398 -9.22 13.55 11.47
CA TYR A 398 -8.08 12.82 10.92
C TYR A 398 -7.38 13.71 9.90
N THR A 399 -6.07 13.80 9.97
CA THR A 399 -5.27 14.58 9.03
C THR A 399 -4.23 13.67 8.41
N SER A 400 -4.39 13.35 7.13
CA SER A 400 -3.35 12.74 6.33
C SER A 400 -2.26 13.79 6.09
N ASP A 401 -1.05 13.43 5.85
CA ASP A 401 0.13 14.26 5.52
C ASP A 401 0.27 15.63 6.21
N GLN A 402 -0.61 15.97 7.16
CA GLN A 402 -0.73 17.25 7.86
C GLN A 402 -1.02 18.45 6.93
N GLU A 403 -1.56 18.20 5.78
CA GLU A 403 -2.08 19.24 4.93
C GLU A 403 -3.38 19.79 5.49
N ARG A 404 -3.41 21.08 5.77
CA ARG A 404 -4.60 21.78 6.24
C ARG A 404 -5.40 22.26 5.04
N THR A 405 -6.33 21.41 4.60
CA THR A 405 -7.37 21.85 3.67
C THR A 405 -8.54 22.46 4.46
N THR A 406 -9.44 23.16 3.81
CA THR A 406 -10.69 23.62 4.44
C THR A 406 -11.57 22.46 4.89
N VAL A 407 -11.19 21.30 4.63
CA VAL A 407 -11.84 20.01 4.68
C VAL A 407 -11.33 19.11 5.79
N ASP A 408 -10.21 19.45 6.44
CA ASP A 408 -9.76 18.84 7.71
C ASP A 408 -10.76 19.08 8.88
N GLN A 409 -11.83 19.77 8.60
CA GLN A 409 -12.95 19.95 9.51
C GLN A 409 -14.09 19.01 9.12
N PRO A 410 -14.91 18.58 10.09
CA PRO A 410 -16.09 17.77 9.79
C PRO A 410 -16.89 18.41 8.66
N TYR A 411 -17.10 17.67 7.59
CA TYR A 411 -17.84 18.16 6.44
C TYR A 411 -19.35 18.08 6.70
N GLU A 412 -20.03 19.20 6.52
CA GLU A 412 -21.48 19.25 6.59
C GLU A 412 -22.04 19.52 5.18
N GLY A 413 -22.83 18.59 4.68
CA GLY A 413 -23.49 18.71 3.39
C GLY A 413 -22.77 17.95 2.26
N CYS A 414 -23.11 18.29 1.04
CA CYS A 414 -22.67 17.60 -0.16
C CYS A 414 -21.98 18.57 -1.10
N ARG A 415 -20.78 18.21 -1.55
CA ARG A 415 -20.03 19.00 -2.54
C ARG A 415 -19.85 18.20 -3.82
N GLU A 416 -19.83 18.90 -4.95
CA GLU A 416 -19.56 18.29 -6.26
C GLU A 416 -18.08 18.01 -6.48
N GLY A 417 -17.19 18.63 -5.69
CA GLY A 417 -15.74 18.41 -5.72
C GLY A 417 -15.07 18.96 -4.47
N SER A 418 -13.88 18.46 -4.17
CA SER A 418 -13.08 18.96 -3.06
C SER A 418 -12.67 20.41 -3.29
N PRO A 419 -12.73 21.27 -2.27
CA PRO A 419 -12.19 22.62 -2.37
C PRO A 419 -10.65 22.56 -2.50
N GLU A 420 -10.09 23.62 -3.09
CA GLU A 420 -8.64 23.76 -3.10
C GLU A 420 -8.11 23.94 -1.67
N PRO A 421 -6.99 23.29 -1.31
CA PRO A 421 -6.37 23.42 -0.01
C PRO A 421 -6.00 24.86 0.32
N THR A 422 -6.21 25.28 1.56
CA THR A 422 -5.81 26.60 2.04
C THR A 422 -4.34 26.69 2.44
N ALA A 423 -3.74 25.55 2.77
CA ALA A 423 -2.31 25.41 3.07
C ALA A 423 -1.88 23.96 2.87
N TYR A 424 -0.68 23.78 2.38
CA TYR A 424 -0.03 22.47 2.30
C TYR A 424 1.03 22.35 3.38
N GLY A 425 1.16 21.16 3.97
CA GLY A 425 2.18 20.83 4.97
C GLY A 425 3.60 20.75 4.40
N ASP A 426 4.47 20.05 5.09
CA ASP A 426 5.87 19.88 4.70
C ASP A 426 6.07 18.85 3.58
N GLY A 427 5.01 18.11 3.22
CA GLY A 427 5.01 17.12 2.16
C GLY A 427 5.85 15.90 2.54
N VAL A 428 5.38 15.11 3.51
CA VAL A 428 6.09 13.89 3.90
C VAL A 428 5.80 12.78 2.90
N VAL A 429 6.83 12.40 2.15
CA VAL A 429 6.79 11.28 1.21
C VAL A 429 7.63 10.13 1.72
N THR A 430 7.25 8.91 1.36
CA THR A 430 7.98 7.71 1.71
C THR A 430 8.39 6.90 0.48
N PRO A 431 9.64 6.41 0.41
CA PRO A 431 10.11 5.62 -0.73
C PRO A 431 9.31 4.35 -0.97
N HIS A 432 8.82 3.65 0.07
CA HIS A 432 8.05 2.41 -0.12
C HIS A 432 6.83 2.61 -1.01
N ALA A 433 6.16 3.76 -0.93
CA ALA A 433 5.02 4.08 -1.80
C ALA A 433 5.38 4.06 -3.29
N SER A 434 6.57 4.54 -3.66
CA SER A 434 7.07 4.46 -5.03
C SER A 434 7.39 3.02 -5.46
N PHE A 435 7.90 2.17 -4.55
CA PHE A 435 8.10 0.75 -4.84
C PHE A 435 6.77 0.02 -5.08
N LEU A 436 5.74 0.32 -4.30
CA LEU A 436 4.38 -0.19 -4.51
C LEU A 436 3.82 0.18 -5.89
N ALA A 437 4.17 1.36 -6.39
CA ALA A 437 3.72 1.87 -7.67
C ALA A 437 4.48 1.31 -8.89
N LEU A 438 5.59 0.58 -8.73
CA LEU A 438 6.43 0.08 -9.83
C LEU A 438 5.63 -0.64 -10.92
N ARG A 439 4.64 -1.44 -10.53
CA ARG A 439 3.79 -2.17 -11.47
C ARG A 439 2.89 -1.27 -12.31
N TYR A 440 2.44 -0.14 -11.78
CA TYR A 440 1.40 0.71 -12.37
C TYR A 440 1.95 1.95 -13.06
N ALA A 441 3.09 2.46 -12.57
CA ALA A 441 3.77 3.65 -13.08
C ALA A 441 5.30 3.50 -12.98
N PRO A 442 5.91 2.51 -13.68
CA PRO A 442 7.32 2.15 -13.48
C PRO A 442 8.29 3.30 -13.76
N ARG A 443 8.02 4.14 -14.75
CA ARG A 443 8.92 5.27 -15.10
C ARG A 443 8.88 6.36 -14.05
N GLU A 444 7.70 6.72 -13.63
CA GLU A 444 7.43 7.74 -12.60
C GLU A 444 8.01 7.28 -11.27
N ALA A 445 7.78 6.02 -10.89
CA ALA A 445 8.32 5.43 -9.66
C ALA A 445 9.85 5.42 -9.64
N MET A 446 10.50 4.92 -10.70
CA MET A 446 11.96 4.91 -10.82
C MET A 446 12.55 6.32 -10.82
N THR A 447 11.87 7.29 -11.43
CA THR A 447 12.30 8.69 -11.43
C THR A 447 12.19 9.29 -10.02
N ASN A 448 11.06 9.10 -9.36
CA ASN A 448 10.84 9.61 -8.00
C ASN A 448 11.85 9.03 -7.00
N LEU A 449 12.07 7.72 -7.02
CA LEU A 449 13.06 7.06 -6.16
C LEU A 449 14.49 7.61 -6.38
N ARG A 450 14.90 7.80 -7.64
CA ARG A 450 16.21 8.38 -7.95
C ARG A 450 16.34 9.81 -7.45
N ASN A 451 15.30 10.61 -7.63
CA ASN A 451 15.27 12.00 -7.17
C ASN A 451 15.36 12.05 -5.63
N ILE A 452 14.55 11.27 -4.93
CA ILE A 452 14.60 11.17 -3.47
C ILE A 452 16.01 10.77 -2.98
N ALA A 453 16.63 9.76 -3.59
CA ALA A 453 17.96 9.31 -3.23
C ALA A 453 19.07 10.33 -3.53
N THR A 454 18.87 11.21 -4.55
CA THR A 454 19.89 12.17 -5.01
C THR A 454 19.76 13.52 -4.32
N ASP A 455 18.52 13.97 -4.12
CA ASP A 455 18.23 15.35 -3.71
C ASP A 455 18.16 15.49 -2.19
N PHE A 456 17.96 14.35 -1.47
CA PHE A 456 17.95 14.27 -0.01
C PHE A 456 18.97 13.25 0.47
N ASP A 457 19.44 13.38 1.71
CA ASP A 457 20.24 12.36 2.38
C ASP A 457 19.33 11.21 2.90
N ALA A 458 18.55 10.64 1.97
CA ALA A 458 17.48 9.70 2.24
C ALA A 458 17.83 8.24 1.89
N TYR A 459 19.12 7.96 1.64
CA TYR A 459 19.60 6.64 1.32
C TYR A 459 20.84 6.28 2.14
N GLY A 460 20.77 5.19 2.89
CA GLY A 460 21.80 4.75 3.80
C GLY A 460 22.27 3.32 3.58
N PRO A 461 22.99 2.73 4.56
CA PRO A 461 23.55 1.39 4.45
C PRO A 461 22.50 0.27 4.29
N GLY A 462 21.28 0.48 4.79
CA GLY A 462 20.14 -0.44 4.70
C GLY A 462 19.15 -0.09 3.58
N GLY A 463 19.55 0.70 2.59
CA GLY A 463 18.68 1.16 1.52
C GLY A 463 18.04 2.52 1.81
N PHE A 464 16.82 2.73 1.36
CA PHE A 464 16.09 3.97 1.60
C PHE A 464 15.68 4.08 3.08
N TYR A 465 15.91 5.28 3.64
CA TYR A 465 15.30 5.67 4.91
C TYR A 465 13.79 5.84 4.76
N ASP A 466 13.11 5.88 5.87
CA ASP A 466 11.67 5.70 5.94
C ASP A 466 10.86 6.84 5.29
N ALA A 467 11.17 8.09 5.60
CA ALA A 467 10.43 9.22 5.06
C ALA A 467 11.26 10.48 4.88
N VAL A 468 10.78 11.37 4.02
CA VAL A 468 11.36 12.70 3.75
C VAL A 468 10.25 13.76 3.80
N ALA A 469 10.43 14.79 4.61
CA ALA A 469 9.66 16.02 4.56
C ALA A 469 10.27 16.93 3.50
N VAL A 470 9.68 16.97 2.30
CA VAL A 470 10.36 17.49 1.11
C VAL A 470 10.60 19.01 1.13
N ARG A 471 9.76 19.79 1.81
CA ARG A 471 9.95 21.26 1.89
C ARG A 471 11.06 21.64 2.86
N SER A 472 11.14 21.00 4.02
CA SER A 472 12.20 21.25 5.00
C SER A 472 13.50 20.49 4.69
N GLY A 473 13.43 19.42 3.91
CA GLY A 473 14.54 18.51 3.66
C GLY A 473 14.87 17.58 4.84
N GLN A 474 14.01 17.51 5.85
CA GLN A 474 14.23 16.60 6.99
C GLN A 474 13.97 15.15 6.56
N VAL A 475 14.82 14.25 7.05
CA VAL A 475 14.76 12.81 6.76
C VAL A 475 14.58 12.02 8.04
N SER A 476 13.66 11.08 8.02
CA SER A 476 13.51 10.07 9.08
C SER A 476 14.54 8.95 8.84
N GLN A 477 15.73 9.09 9.42
CA GLN A 477 16.84 8.13 9.26
C GLN A 477 16.60 6.87 10.09
N ARG A 478 15.56 6.12 9.75
CA ARG A 478 15.22 4.82 10.33
C ARG A 478 14.81 3.85 9.23
N TYR A 479 14.79 2.57 9.57
CA TYR A 479 14.23 1.50 8.75
C TYR A 479 13.14 0.80 9.55
N LEU A 480 11.93 0.71 8.99
CA LEU A 480 10.79 -0.01 9.57
C LEU A 480 10.66 -1.38 8.88
N SER A 481 10.48 -2.43 9.67
CA SER A 481 10.34 -3.80 9.13
C SER A 481 9.18 -3.91 8.13
N LEU A 482 8.04 -3.27 8.41
CA LEU A 482 6.90 -3.26 7.51
C LEU A 482 7.26 -2.61 6.16
N ASP A 483 7.84 -1.41 6.19
CA ASP A 483 8.12 -0.62 4.98
C ASP A 483 9.23 -1.27 4.13
N GLN A 484 10.30 -1.75 4.79
CA GLN A 484 11.33 -2.54 4.12
C GLN A 484 10.77 -3.85 3.56
N GLY A 485 9.80 -4.47 4.25
CA GLY A 485 9.07 -5.66 3.79
C GLY A 485 8.25 -5.39 2.53
N MET A 486 7.56 -4.27 2.43
CA MET A 486 6.85 -3.83 1.23
C MET A 486 7.82 -3.59 0.06
N ILE A 487 8.96 -2.94 0.33
CA ILE A 487 10.03 -2.73 -0.67
C ILE A 487 10.53 -4.08 -1.18
N MET A 488 10.88 -5.01 -0.29
CA MET A 488 11.34 -6.35 -0.68
C MET A 488 10.30 -7.11 -1.48
N ALA A 489 9.03 -7.08 -1.09
CA ALA A 489 7.95 -7.75 -1.82
C ALA A 489 7.77 -7.18 -3.24
N ALA A 490 7.79 -5.85 -3.39
CA ALA A 490 7.75 -5.20 -4.70
C ALA A 490 8.95 -5.61 -5.56
N LEU A 491 10.16 -5.58 -5.00
CA LEU A 491 11.39 -6.00 -5.67
C LEU A 491 11.39 -7.50 -6.02
N GLY A 492 10.82 -8.35 -5.16
CA GLY A 492 10.60 -9.77 -5.45
C GLY A 492 9.73 -10.00 -6.68
N ASN A 493 8.66 -9.23 -6.81
CA ASN A 493 7.81 -9.30 -8.01
C ASN A 493 8.53 -8.82 -9.27
N GLU A 494 9.31 -7.73 -9.20
CA GLU A 494 10.03 -7.17 -10.35
C GLU A 494 11.26 -7.99 -10.77
N LEU A 495 11.98 -8.58 -9.83
CA LEU A 495 13.26 -9.25 -10.06
C LEU A 495 13.17 -10.76 -10.18
N ALA A 496 12.15 -11.39 -9.58
CA ALA A 496 11.99 -12.84 -9.47
C ALA A 496 10.64 -13.35 -10.02
N ASP A 497 10.16 -12.75 -11.10
CA ASP A 497 9.02 -13.23 -11.89
C ASP A 497 7.72 -13.33 -11.08
N ASP A 498 7.22 -12.20 -10.57
CA ASP A 498 6.00 -12.12 -9.73
C ASP A 498 6.06 -13.08 -8.52
N ALA A 499 7.20 -13.21 -7.85
CA ALA A 499 7.45 -14.24 -6.84
C ALA A 499 6.40 -14.25 -5.73
N MET A 500 6.04 -13.09 -5.17
CA MET A 500 5.05 -13.02 -4.09
C MET A 500 3.69 -13.56 -4.54
N ARG A 501 3.21 -13.11 -5.69
CA ARG A 501 1.94 -13.55 -6.27
C ARG A 501 1.97 -15.02 -6.67
N ARG A 502 3.08 -15.47 -7.21
CA ARG A 502 3.27 -16.88 -7.60
C ARG A 502 3.18 -17.83 -6.42
N TYR A 503 3.63 -17.41 -5.25
CA TYR A 503 3.55 -18.22 -4.05
C TYR A 503 2.20 -18.06 -3.33
N VAL A 504 1.64 -16.86 -3.24
CA VAL A 504 0.43 -16.61 -2.42
C VAL A 504 -0.87 -16.86 -3.18
N ALA A 505 -0.99 -16.41 -4.42
CA ALA A 505 -2.27 -16.38 -5.13
C ALA A 505 -2.88 -17.76 -5.47
N PRO A 506 -2.14 -18.79 -5.93
CA PRO A 506 -2.74 -20.06 -6.35
C PRO A 506 -3.46 -20.78 -5.21
N GLY A 507 -4.40 -21.66 -5.55
CA GLY A 507 -5.10 -22.51 -4.59
C GLY A 507 -6.39 -21.92 -4.06
N ALA A 508 -6.57 -21.86 -2.75
CA ALA A 508 -7.82 -21.44 -2.12
C ALA A 508 -8.17 -19.97 -2.42
N LEU A 509 -7.20 -19.07 -2.33
CA LEU A 509 -7.40 -17.65 -2.67
C LEU A 509 -7.90 -17.47 -4.12
N GLU A 510 -7.24 -18.09 -5.09
CA GLU A 510 -7.69 -17.99 -6.48
C GLU A 510 -9.07 -18.60 -6.70
N ARG A 511 -9.35 -19.73 -6.05
CA ARG A 511 -10.61 -20.45 -6.23
C ARG A 511 -11.81 -19.71 -5.63
N GLU A 512 -11.63 -19.11 -4.45
CA GLU A 512 -12.73 -18.50 -3.68
C GLU A 512 -12.84 -16.98 -3.91
N VAL A 513 -11.71 -16.26 -3.99
CA VAL A 513 -11.72 -14.78 -4.04
C VAL A 513 -11.76 -14.24 -5.47
N ARG A 514 -11.06 -14.88 -6.42
CA ARG A 514 -11.06 -14.44 -7.82
C ARG A 514 -12.47 -14.33 -8.45
N PRO A 515 -13.41 -15.26 -8.24
CA PRO A 515 -14.76 -15.12 -8.77
C PRO A 515 -15.49 -13.88 -8.26
N LEU A 516 -15.27 -13.48 -6.99
CA LEU A 516 -15.87 -12.29 -6.38
C LEU A 516 -15.38 -11.02 -7.08
N MET A 517 -14.07 -10.88 -7.24
CA MET A 517 -13.46 -9.76 -7.95
C MET A 517 -13.90 -9.67 -9.41
N ALA A 518 -14.09 -10.82 -10.07
CA ALA A 518 -14.51 -10.88 -11.47
C ALA A 518 -15.96 -10.43 -11.69
N MET A 519 -16.83 -10.54 -10.68
CA MET A 519 -18.23 -10.09 -10.76
C MET A 519 -18.33 -8.56 -10.81
N GLU A 520 -17.45 -7.88 -10.09
CA GLU A 520 -17.58 -6.48 -9.75
C GLU A 520 -17.08 -5.53 -10.84
N THR A 521 -17.72 -4.36 -10.90
CA THR A 521 -17.33 -3.28 -11.80
C THR A 521 -17.36 -1.95 -11.03
N PHE A 522 -16.21 -1.34 -10.79
CA PHE A 522 -16.13 -0.05 -10.12
C PHE A 522 -16.55 1.11 -11.04
N ALA A 523 -17.11 2.16 -10.44
CA ALA A 523 -17.44 3.42 -11.13
C ALA A 523 -16.21 4.29 -11.44
N VAL A 524 -15.04 3.71 -11.47
CA VAL A 524 -13.76 4.40 -11.69
C VAL A 524 -13.49 4.71 -13.16
N GLY A 525 -12.77 5.78 -13.44
CA GLY A 525 -12.42 6.17 -14.80
C GLY A 525 -11.78 7.54 -14.90
N ARG A 526 -11.64 8.01 -16.14
CA ARG A 526 -11.33 9.41 -16.49
C ARG A 526 -12.55 10.05 -17.09
N ASP A 527 -12.75 11.35 -16.80
CA ASP A 527 -13.84 12.15 -17.37
C ASP A 527 -13.57 12.49 -18.83
#